data_3fce1565518647c26d23ba3cadd9ed66
#
_entry.id   3fce1565518647c26d23ba3cadd9ed66
#
_cell.length_a   1.000
_cell.length_b   1.000
_cell.length_c   1.000
_cell.angle_alpha   90.00
_cell.angle_beta   90.00
_cell.angle_gamma   90.00
#
_symmetry.space_group_name_H-M   'P 1'
#
loop_
_entity.id
_entity.type
_entity.pdbx_description
1 polymer ?
#
loop_
_entity_poly.entity_id
_entity_poly.type
_entity_poly.pdbx_seq_one_letter_code
_entity_poly.pdbx_strand_id
1 'polypeptide(L)'
;MKRGATKEEIIRITRELIARNGIRAVRVDEIAQTLGISKRTLYEMFTDKNDLVSACLEAMSHQQRERIVACRKRRGGNPLQKVLRLTNEYIDNLYTVDHRFLSDISRKIIFEEHYDEHREFWRRELTDYLETCRQEQLLLPEIDAPAFAEQLMNTILDLRLNGTVREELRLFCRTILRGAGTRKGIELIDRKP
;
A
#
# COMPACT_ATOMS: atom_id res chain seq x y z
N MET A 1 12.11 24.11 30.18
CA MET A 1 12.47 22.71 29.93
C MET A 1 11.91 22.31 28.58
N LYS A 2 12.75 21.94 27.59
CA LYS A 2 12.23 21.36 26.34
C LYS A 2 11.52 20.04 26.69
N ARG A 3 10.24 19.95 26.38
CA ARG A 3 9.47 18.72 26.52
C ARG A 3 10.17 17.65 25.67
N GLY A 4 10.57 16.54 26.24
CA GLY A 4 11.17 15.43 25.48
C GLY A 4 10.19 14.96 24.40
N ALA A 5 10.69 14.51 23.25
CA ALA A 5 9.85 13.97 22.20
C ALA A 5 9.11 12.72 22.70
N THR A 6 7.83 12.57 22.34
CA THR A 6 7.04 11.37 22.66
C THR A 6 7.36 10.24 21.69
N LYS A 7 6.98 9.00 22.04
CA LYS A 7 7.14 7.83 21.19
C LYS A 7 6.41 8.04 19.84
N GLU A 8 5.23 8.61 19.87
CA GLU A 8 4.41 8.93 18.71
C GLU A 8 5.07 9.98 17.80
N GLU A 9 5.69 11.00 18.38
CA GLU A 9 6.43 12.01 17.61
C GLU A 9 7.65 11.40 16.92
N ILE A 10 8.39 10.53 17.61
CA ILE A 10 9.53 9.82 17.03
C ILE A 10 9.07 8.95 15.86
N ILE A 11 8.00 8.14 16.03
CA ILE A 11 7.42 7.32 14.97
C ILE A 11 6.99 8.19 13.80
N ARG A 12 6.27 9.30 14.04
CA ARG A 12 5.78 10.19 12.98
C ARG A 12 6.92 10.76 12.13
N ILE A 13 7.94 11.34 12.77
CA ILE A 13 9.09 11.94 12.05
C ILE A 13 9.89 10.85 11.32
N THR A 14 10.11 9.70 11.96
CA THR A 14 10.82 8.59 11.32
C THR A 14 10.08 8.07 10.09
N ARG A 15 8.75 7.96 10.16
CA ARG A 15 7.90 7.59 9.00
C ARG A 15 8.10 8.56 7.83
N GLU A 16 8.11 9.86 8.08
CA GLU A 16 8.32 10.87 7.03
C GLU A 16 9.71 10.72 6.39
N LEU A 17 10.74 10.48 7.20
CA LEU A 17 12.11 10.29 6.71
C LEU A 17 12.26 9.01 5.89
N ILE A 18 11.79 7.86 6.39
CA ILE A 18 11.89 6.59 5.66
C ILE A 18 11.03 6.58 4.39
N ALA A 19 9.85 7.22 4.42
CA ALA A 19 8.99 7.34 3.24
C ALA A 19 9.64 8.14 2.10
N ARG A 20 10.44 9.15 2.42
CA ARG A 20 11.12 10.00 1.44
C ARG A 20 12.48 9.46 0.99
N ASN A 21 13.25 8.89 1.92
CA ASN A 21 14.66 8.57 1.70
C ASN A 21 14.93 7.06 1.55
N GLY A 22 13.95 6.22 1.89
CA GLY A 22 14.13 4.77 2.07
C GLY A 22 14.60 4.40 3.48
N ILE A 23 14.41 3.15 3.86
CA ILE A 23 14.72 2.64 5.21
C ILE A 23 16.22 2.61 5.47
N ARG A 24 17.01 2.22 4.46
CA ARG A 24 18.47 2.06 4.59
C ARG A 24 19.18 3.39 4.73
N ALA A 25 18.73 4.41 4.03
CA ALA A 25 19.36 5.72 4.01
C ALA A 25 19.20 6.50 5.33
N VAL A 26 18.09 6.30 6.04
CA VAL A 26 17.79 7.04 7.28
C VAL A 26 18.67 6.56 8.44
N ARG A 27 19.35 7.51 9.10
CA ARG A 27 20.24 7.27 10.24
C ARG A 27 19.59 7.71 11.54
N VAL A 28 19.91 7.00 12.63
CA VAL A 28 19.41 7.35 13.98
C VAL A 28 19.86 8.76 14.38
N ASP A 29 21.05 9.20 13.94
CA ASP A 29 21.54 10.56 14.15
C ASP A 29 20.65 11.62 13.54
N GLU A 30 20.21 11.40 12.32
CA GLU A 30 19.32 12.30 11.58
C GLU A 30 17.96 12.41 12.27
N ILE A 31 17.41 11.29 12.75
CA ILE A 31 16.15 11.27 13.50
C ILE A 31 16.30 12.08 14.80
N ALA A 32 17.34 11.80 15.57
CA ALA A 32 17.60 12.47 16.84
C ALA A 32 17.81 13.97 16.66
N GLN A 33 18.58 14.37 15.63
CA GLN A 33 18.83 15.77 15.27
C GLN A 33 17.53 16.48 14.86
N THR A 34 16.72 15.86 14.01
CA THR A 34 15.43 16.42 13.55
C THR A 34 14.48 16.68 14.71
N LEU A 35 14.48 15.79 15.71
CA LEU A 35 13.63 15.91 16.91
C LEU A 35 14.24 16.78 18.00
N GLY A 36 15.52 17.16 17.89
CA GLY A 36 16.23 17.90 18.93
C GLY A 36 16.41 17.13 20.24
N ILE A 37 16.52 15.80 20.15
CA ILE A 37 16.76 14.88 21.28
C ILE A 37 18.12 14.20 21.16
N SER A 38 18.57 13.57 22.25
CA SER A 38 19.77 12.74 22.23
C SER A 38 19.48 11.34 21.64
N LYS A 39 20.51 10.70 21.06
CA LYS A 39 20.40 9.26 20.69
C LYS A 39 20.01 8.41 21.89
N ARG A 40 20.52 8.73 23.09
CA ARG A 40 20.19 8.01 24.32
C ARG A 40 18.69 8.04 24.57
N THR A 41 18.04 9.21 24.43
CA THR A 41 16.59 9.36 24.58
C THR A 41 15.82 8.49 23.57
N LEU A 42 16.33 8.36 22.34
CA LEU A 42 15.72 7.49 21.34
C LEU A 42 15.84 6.01 21.73
N TYR A 43 17.04 5.59 22.18
CA TYR A 43 17.28 4.21 22.63
C TYR A 43 16.66 3.85 23.99
N GLU A 44 16.19 4.81 24.76
CA GLU A 44 15.33 4.59 25.93
C GLU A 44 13.91 4.14 25.55
N MET A 45 13.47 4.43 24.31
CA MET A 45 12.11 4.12 23.80
C MET A 45 12.09 2.98 22.78
N PHE A 46 13.20 2.75 22.08
CA PHE A 46 13.33 1.71 21.04
C PHE A 46 14.65 0.99 21.23
N THR A 47 14.61 -0.33 21.16
CA THR A 47 15.79 -1.19 21.37
C THR A 47 16.90 -0.92 20.36
N ASP A 48 16.49 -0.76 19.11
CA ASP A 48 17.40 -0.44 18.00
C ASP A 48 16.64 0.26 16.84
N LYS A 49 17.33 0.49 15.72
CA LYS A 49 16.72 1.09 14.52
C LYS A 49 15.63 0.20 13.93
N ASN A 50 15.78 -1.12 13.97
CA ASN A 50 14.80 -2.03 13.37
C ASN A 50 13.49 -2.04 14.17
N ASP A 51 13.56 -2.01 15.51
CA ASP A 51 12.42 -1.85 16.39
C ASP A 51 11.64 -0.55 16.08
N LEU A 52 12.35 0.57 15.94
CA LEU A 52 11.74 1.83 15.52
C LEU A 52 11.10 1.76 14.13
N VAL A 53 11.77 1.13 13.15
CA VAL A 53 11.23 0.97 11.80
C VAL A 53 10.01 0.04 11.81
N SER A 54 10.02 -1.06 12.56
CA SER A 54 8.85 -1.95 12.73
C SER A 54 7.65 -1.17 13.27
N ALA A 55 7.82 -0.36 14.32
CA ALA A 55 6.75 0.49 14.83
C ALA A 55 6.24 1.51 13.79
N CYS A 56 7.13 2.02 12.92
CA CYS A 56 6.73 2.87 11.81
C CYS A 56 5.89 2.12 10.76
N LEU A 57 6.28 0.90 10.39
CA LEU A 57 5.58 0.06 9.43
C LEU A 57 4.19 -0.36 9.96
N GLU A 58 4.08 -0.72 11.23
CA GLU A 58 2.81 -0.99 11.90
C GLU A 58 1.86 0.21 11.82
N ALA A 59 2.36 1.40 12.17
CA ALA A 59 1.57 2.62 12.12
C ALA A 59 1.15 2.98 10.68
N MET A 60 1.99 2.72 9.67
CA MET A 60 1.64 2.89 8.25
C MET A 60 0.55 1.89 7.83
N SER A 61 0.70 0.62 8.20
CA SER A 61 -0.27 -0.45 7.89
C SER A 61 -1.64 -0.17 8.54
N HIS A 62 -1.65 0.28 9.81
CA HIS A 62 -2.88 0.66 10.50
C HIS A 62 -3.62 1.79 9.77
N GLN A 63 -2.92 2.86 9.41
CA GLN A 63 -3.50 3.99 8.68
C GLN A 63 -4.10 3.56 7.32
N GLN A 64 -3.46 2.61 6.64
CA GLN A 64 -3.95 2.09 5.36
C GLN A 64 -5.20 1.24 5.54
N ARG A 65 -5.21 0.35 6.54
CA ARG A 65 -6.41 -0.45 6.86
C ARG A 65 -7.62 0.45 7.13
N GLU A 66 -7.44 1.55 7.86
CA GLU A 66 -8.51 2.53 8.08
C GLU A 66 -9.04 3.16 6.79
N ARG A 67 -8.14 3.53 5.85
CA ARG A 67 -8.52 4.06 4.53
C ARG A 67 -9.33 3.05 3.72
N ILE A 68 -8.93 1.78 3.72
CA ILE A 68 -9.64 0.72 2.99
C ILE A 68 -11.01 0.47 3.61
N VAL A 69 -11.12 0.43 4.94
CA VAL A 69 -12.40 0.34 5.64
C VAL A 69 -13.30 1.52 5.27
N ALA A 70 -12.76 2.73 5.20
CA ALA A 70 -13.50 3.91 4.76
C ALA A 70 -13.92 3.81 3.28
N CYS A 71 -13.05 3.26 2.40
CA CYS A 71 -13.36 3.01 1.00
C CYS A 71 -14.51 1.99 0.85
N ARG A 72 -14.50 0.91 1.64
CA ARG A 72 -15.59 -0.10 1.68
C ARG A 72 -16.95 0.50 2.09
N LYS A 73 -16.94 1.45 3.02
CA LYS A 73 -18.17 2.13 3.50
C LYS A 73 -18.77 3.09 2.47
N ARG A 74 -18.04 3.47 1.43
CA ARG A 74 -18.58 4.33 0.36
C ARG A 74 -19.68 3.58 -0.38
N ARG A 75 -20.92 4.09 -0.25
CA ARG A 75 -22.09 3.54 -0.93
C ARG A 75 -22.02 3.84 -2.44
N GLY A 76 -22.59 2.93 -3.25
CA GLY A 76 -22.73 3.10 -4.70
C GLY A 76 -21.61 2.50 -5.54
N GLY A 77 -21.86 2.37 -6.82
CA GLY A 77 -21.03 1.70 -7.81
C GLY A 77 -21.29 0.20 -7.89
N ASN A 78 -21.11 -0.33 -9.10
CA ASN A 78 -21.16 -1.78 -9.33
C ASN A 78 -19.88 -2.47 -8.81
N PRO A 79 -19.85 -3.81 -8.71
CA PRO A 79 -18.67 -4.54 -8.20
C PRO A 79 -17.38 -4.22 -8.91
N LEU A 80 -17.36 -4.06 -10.24
CA LEU A 80 -16.18 -3.70 -11.00
C LEU A 80 -15.66 -2.29 -10.71
N GLN A 81 -16.56 -1.34 -10.47
CA GLN A 81 -16.17 0.00 -10.02
C GLN A 81 -15.56 -0.03 -8.60
N LYS A 82 -15.98 -0.99 -7.74
CA LYS A 82 -15.37 -1.19 -6.44
C LYS A 82 -13.96 -1.78 -6.57
N VAL A 83 -13.75 -2.76 -7.49
CA VAL A 83 -12.42 -3.28 -7.81
C VAL A 83 -11.52 -2.15 -8.31
N LEU A 84 -11.97 -1.33 -9.26
CA LEU A 84 -11.19 -0.20 -9.79
C LEU A 84 -10.84 0.81 -8.68
N ARG A 85 -11.77 1.13 -7.79
CA ARG A 85 -11.49 2.03 -6.65
C ARG A 85 -10.43 1.46 -5.74
N LEU A 86 -10.56 0.19 -5.36
CA LEU A 86 -9.58 -0.45 -4.48
C LEU A 86 -8.19 -0.54 -5.14
N THR A 87 -8.14 -0.87 -6.43
CA THR A 87 -6.90 -0.88 -7.21
C THR A 87 -6.26 0.51 -7.28
N ASN A 88 -7.06 1.56 -7.44
CA ASN A 88 -6.57 2.94 -7.41
C ASN A 88 -6.05 3.34 -6.02
N GLU A 89 -6.71 2.93 -4.94
CA GLU A 89 -6.20 3.13 -3.56
C GLU A 89 -4.87 2.39 -3.35
N TYR A 90 -4.72 1.18 -3.88
CA TYR A 90 -3.45 0.45 -3.84
C TYR A 90 -2.35 1.19 -4.61
N ILE A 91 -2.63 1.66 -5.83
CA ILE A 91 -1.71 2.50 -6.60
C ILE A 91 -1.34 3.74 -5.79
N ASP A 92 -2.33 4.51 -5.32
CA ASP A 92 -2.10 5.74 -4.57
C ASP A 92 -1.22 5.50 -3.34
N ASN A 93 -1.43 4.37 -2.65
CA ASN A 93 -0.59 3.97 -1.54
C ASN A 93 0.89 3.81 -1.93
N LEU A 94 1.19 3.18 -3.06
CA LEU A 94 2.56 3.03 -3.55
C LEU A 94 3.24 4.37 -3.89
N TYR A 95 2.45 5.43 -4.17
CA TYR A 95 2.97 6.78 -4.44
C TYR A 95 3.02 7.69 -3.20
N THR A 96 2.62 7.20 -2.03
CA THR A 96 2.85 7.93 -0.76
C THR A 96 4.29 7.85 -0.29
N VAL A 97 5.06 6.93 -0.86
CA VAL A 97 6.46 6.67 -0.51
C VAL A 97 7.36 6.72 -1.74
N ASP A 98 8.64 7.01 -1.52
CA ASP A 98 9.66 6.98 -2.57
C ASP A 98 9.94 5.54 -3.05
N HIS A 99 10.42 5.39 -4.28
CA HIS A 99 10.78 4.08 -4.85
C HIS A 99 11.85 3.34 -4.03
N ARG A 100 12.75 4.08 -3.35
CA ARG A 100 13.78 3.50 -2.47
C ARG A 100 13.16 2.78 -1.27
N PHE A 101 12.11 3.37 -0.67
CA PHE A 101 11.36 2.70 0.39
C PHE A 101 10.74 1.39 -0.11
N LEU A 102 10.05 1.43 -1.26
CA LEU A 102 9.46 0.23 -1.86
C LEU A 102 10.50 -0.84 -2.18
N SER A 103 11.65 -0.42 -2.74
CA SER A 103 12.77 -1.33 -3.02
C SER A 103 13.38 -1.93 -1.74
N ASP A 104 13.48 -1.15 -0.65
CA ASP A 104 14.02 -1.64 0.62
C ASP A 104 13.10 -2.67 1.27
N ILE A 105 11.78 -2.40 1.28
CA ILE A 105 10.80 -3.29 1.92
C ILE A 105 10.55 -4.55 1.09
N SER A 106 10.53 -4.47 -0.24
CA SER A 106 10.27 -5.62 -1.13
C SER A 106 11.42 -6.64 -1.17
N ARG A 107 12.64 -6.25 -0.76
CA ARG A 107 13.79 -7.17 -0.66
C ARG A 107 13.69 -8.19 0.48
N LYS A 108 12.69 -8.08 1.34
CA LYS A 108 12.32 -9.07 2.37
C LYS A 108 13.46 -9.52 3.31
N ILE A 109 14.46 -8.70 3.60
CA ILE A 109 15.61 -9.14 4.40
C ILE A 109 15.34 -9.03 5.92
N ILE A 110 14.67 -7.95 6.36
CA ILE A 110 14.51 -7.66 7.79
C ILE A 110 13.03 -7.48 8.16
N PHE A 111 12.19 -6.99 7.24
CA PHE A 111 10.79 -6.65 7.48
C PHE A 111 9.82 -7.53 6.66
N GLU A 112 10.21 -8.79 6.42
CA GLU A 112 9.44 -9.75 5.61
C GLU A 112 8.01 -9.91 6.14
N GLU A 113 7.87 -10.10 7.44
CA GLU A 113 6.57 -10.29 8.09
C GLU A 113 5.64 -9.10 7.86
N HIS A 114 6.12 -7.86 8.09
CA HIS A 114 5.34 -6.64 7.84
C HIS A 114 4.95 -6.48 6.37
N TYR A 115 5.88 -6.84 5.46
CA TYR A 115 5.62 -6.78 4.03
C TYR A 115 4.55 -7.80 3.62
N ASP A 116 4.69 -9.04 4.07
CA ASP A 116 3.79 -10.13 3.72
C ASP A 116 2.39 -9.94 4.33
N GLU A 117 2.28 -9.51 5.59
CA GLU A 117 1.00 -9.15 6.21
C GLU A 117 0.27 -8.03 5.46
N HIS A 118 1.01 -6.97 5.10
CA HIS A 118 0.47 -5.85 4.36
C HIS A 118 -0.01 -6.29 2.97
N ARG A 119 0.80 -7.08 2.27
CA ARG A 119 0.50 -7.59 0.94
C ARG A 119 -0.70 -8.54 0.96
N GLU A 120 -0.75 -9.47 1.91
CA GLU A 120 -1.85 -10.41 2.09
C GLU A 120 -3.17 -9.71 2.39
N PHE A 121 -3.12 -8.63 3.17
CA PHE A 121 -4.29 -7.81 3.42
C PHE A 121 -4.88 -7.24 2.11
N TRP A 122 -4.05 -6.61 1.26
CA TRP A 122 -4.49 -6.07 -0.03
C TRP A 122 -4.98 -7.17 -0.99
N ARG A 123 -4.26 -8.29 -1.06
CA ARG A 123 -4.61 -9.42 -1.91
C ARG A 123 -5.99 -9.94 -1.55
N ARG A 124 -6.26 -10.13 -0.27
CA ARG A 124 -7.56 -10.60 0.23
C ARG A 124 -8.69 -9.63 -0.10
N GLU A 125 -8.49 -8.34 0.12
CA GLU A 125 -9.47 -7.32 -0.20
C GLU A 125 -9.82 -7.26 -1.70
N LEU A 126 -8.83 -7.40 -2.58
CA LEU A 126 -9.04 -7.46 -4.03
C LEU A 126 -9.75 -8.75 -4.44
N THR A 127 -9.33 -9.88 -3.89
CA THR A 127 -9.94 -11.19 -4.18
C THR A 127 -11.43 -11.19 -3.85
N ASP A 128 -11.84 -10.68 -2.69
CA ASP A 128 -13.25 -10.63 -2.27
C ASP A 128 -14.13 -9.88 -3.30
N TYR A 129 -13.65 -8.75 -3.81
CA TYR A 129 -14.39 -7.99 -4.83
C TYR A 129 -14.38 -8.65 -6.19
N LEU A 130 -13.26 -9.28 -6.59
CA LEU A 130 -13.16 -10.04 -7.85
C LEU A 130 -14.07 -11.27 -7.83
N GLU A 131 -14.16 -11.99 -6.70
CA GLU A 131 -15.10 -13.10 -6.53
C GLU A 131 -16.56 -12.63 -6.63
N THR A 132 -16.89 -11.47 -6.06
CA THR A 132 -18.21 -10.87 -6.25
C THR A 132 -18.50 -10.58 -7.72
N CYS A 133 -17.51 -10.04 -8.45
CA CYS A 133 -17.65 -9.81 -9.90
C CYS A 133 -17.84 -11.11 -10.68
N ARG A 134 -17.16 -12.20 -10.29
CA ARG A 134 -17.28 -13.52 -10.92
C ARG A 134 -18.68 -14.10 -10.68
N GLN A 135 -19.18 -14.04 -9.44
CA GLN A 135 -20.51 -14.52 -9.08
C GLN A 135 -21.64 -13.76 -9.83
N GLU A 136 -21.45 -12.46 -10.08
CA GLU A 136 -22.35 -11.64 -10.87
C GLU A 136 -22.16 -11.76 -12.40
N GLN A 137 -21.28 -12.67 -12.84
CA GLN A 137 -20.94 -12.91 -14.25
C GLN A 137 -20.40 -11.65 -14.96
N LEU A 138 -19.65 -10.83 -14.24
CA LEU A 138 -19.01 -9.63 -14.78
C LEU A 138 -17.58 -9.90 -15.27
N LEU A 139 -16.94 -10.97 -14.82
CA LEU A 139 -15.65 -11.45 -15.27
C LEU A 139 -15.80 -12.76 -16.06
N LEU A 140 -14.85 -13.02 -16.95
CA LEU A 140 -14.75 -14.27 -17.69
C LEU A 140 -14.65 -15.43 -16.70
N PRO A 141 -15.33 -16.59 -16.96
CA PRO A 141 -15.37 -17.71 -16.02
C PRO A 141 -14.01 -18.36 -15.76
N GLU A 142 -13.07 -18.19 -16.68
CA GLU A 142 -11.69 -18.69 -16.59
C GLU A 142 -10.81 -17.88 -15.64
N ILE A 143 -11.27 -16.70 -15.19
CA ILE A 143 -10.51 -15.86 -14.28
C ILE A 143 -10.53 -16.45 -12.88
N ASP A 144 -9.37 -16.91 -12.40
CA ASP A 144 -9.13 -17.25 -11.00
C ASP A 144 -8.89 -15.95 -10.22
N ALA A 145 -9.81 -15.58 -9.34
CA ALA A 145 -9.78 -14.28 -8.67
C ALA A 145 -8.56 -14.11 -7.74
N PRO A 146 -8.15 -15.10 -6.91
CA PRO A 146 -6.92 -15.02 -6.13
C PRO A 146 -5.66 -14.83 -6.98
N ALA A 147 -5.49 -15.64 -8.02
CA ALA A 147 -4.33 -15.56 -8.92
C ALA A 147 -4.30 -14.24 -9.69
N PHE A 148 -5.47 -13.76 -10.13
CA PHE A 148 -5.58 -12.47 -10.83
C PHE A 148 -5.24 -11.30 -9.91
N ALA A 149 -5.73 -11.30 -8.66
CA ALA A 149 -5.39 -10.28 -7.65
C ALA A 149 -3.87 -10.23 -7.40
N GLU A 150 -3.26 -11.39 -7.19
CA GLU A 150 -1.83 -11.56 -6.96
C GLU A 150 -1.01 -11.01 -8.14
N GLN A 151 -1.33 -11.44 -9.36
CA GLN A 151 -0.64 -11.02 -10.57
C GLN A 151 -0.80 -9.52 -10.83
N LEU A 152 -2.00 -8.97 -10.62
CA LEU A 152 -2.27 -7.55 -10.78
C LEU A 152 -1.42 -6.71 -9.81
N MET A 153 -1.38 -7.09 -8.53
CA MET A 153 -0.60 -6.40 -7.52
C MET A 153 0.90 -6.45 -7.81
N ASN A 154 1.43 -7.60 -8.23
CA ASN A 154 2.82 -7.76 -8.63
C ASN A 154 3.18 -6.84 -9.78
N THR A 155 2.36 -6.87 -10.84
CA THR A 155 2.59 -6.05 -12.03
C THR A 155 2.54 -4.55 -11.71
N ILE A 156 1.60 -4.10 -10.86
CA ILE A 156 1.53 -2.70 -10.42
C ILE A 156 2.80 -2.30 -9.66
N LEU A 157 3.28 -3.15 -8.75
CA LEU A 157 4.50 -2.86 -7.99
C LEU A 157 5.72 -2.80 -8.90
N ASP A 158 5.87 -3.76 -9.81
CA ASP A 158 6.99 -3.81 -10.76
C ASP A 158 6.99 -2.59 -11.68
N LEU A 159 5.86 -2.21 -12.25
CA LEU A 159 5.73 -1.01 -13.08
C LEU A 159 6.04 0.26 -12.26
N ARG A 160 5.59 0.35 -11.02
CA ARG A 160 5.93 1.48 -10.12
C ARG A 160 7.43 1.56 -9.84
N LEU A 161 8.09 0.43 -9.57
CA LEU A 161 9.53 0.36 -9.35
C LEU A 161 10.34 0.72 -10.61
N ASN A 162 9.79 0.45 -11.79
CA ASN A 162 10.36 0.83 -13.08
C ASN A 162 10.04 2.27 -13.51
N GLY A 163 9.42 3.08 -12.64
CA GLY A 163 9.21 4.50 -12.85
C GLY A 163 7.95 4.89 -13.62
N THR A 164 7.04 3.95 -13.88
CA THR A 164 5.74 4.24 -14.51
C THR A 164 4.98 5.27 -13.68
N VAL A 165 4.38 6.28 -14.30
CA VAL A 165 3.63 7.31 -13.60
C VAL A 165 2.23 6.81 -13.19
N ARG A 166 1.65 7.46 -12.16
CA ARG A 166 0.40 7.02 -11.51
C ARG A 166 -0.77 6.86 -12.49
N GLU A 167 -0.94 7.80 -13.39
CA GLU A 167 -2.04 7.83 -14.36
C GLU A 167 -1.95 6.69 -15.37
N GLU A 168 -0.75 6.35 -15.81
CA GLU A 168 -0.51 5.20 -16.69
C GLU A 168 -0.84 3.88 -15.98
N LEU A 169 -0.49 3.74 -14.70
CA LEU A 169 -0.87 2.57 -13.91
C LEU A 169 -2.39 2.43 -13.76
N ARG A 170 -3.09 3.53 -13.51
CA ARG A 170 -4.55 3.52 -13.46
C ARG A 170 -5.19 3.12 -14.80
N LEU A 171 -4.65 3.63 -15.89
CA LEU A 171 -5.08 3.26 -17.25
C LEU A 171 -4.79 1.77 -17.52
N PHE A 172 -3.59 1.30 -17.19
CA PHE A 172 -3.22 -0.11 -17.30
C PHE A 172 -4.20 -1.01 -16.55
N CYS A 173 -4.47 -0.75 -15.27
CA CYS A 173 -5.38 -1.54 -14.46
C CYS A 173 -6.80 -1.56 -15.02
N ARG A 174 -7.30 -0.41 -15.50
CA ARG A 174 -8.61 -0.35 -16.16
C ARG A 174 -8.63 -1.20 -17.43
N THR A 175 -7.57 -1.16 -18.23
CA THR A 175 -7.45 -1.93 -19.48
C THR A 175 -7.42 -3.45 -19.19
N ILE A 176 -6.64 -3.89 -18.20
CA ILE A 176 -6.57 -5.29 -17.79
C ILE A 176 -7.92 -5.79 -17.27
N LEU A 177 -8.56 -5.04 -16.38
CA LEU A 177 -9.89 -5.39 -15.87
C LEU A 177 -10.95 -5.43 -16.97
N ARG A 178 -10.87 -4.52 -17.96
CA ARG A 178 -11.75 -4.54 -19.13
C ARG A 178 -11.51 -5.79 -19.98
N GLY A 179 -10.24 -6.19 -20.17
CA GLY A 179 -9.87 -7.42 -20.89
C GLY A 179 -10.32 -8.71 -20.19
N ALA A 180 -10.41 -8.69 -18.86
CA ALA A 180 -10.91 -9.81 -18.06
C ALA A 180 -12.45 -9.84 -17.94
N GLY A 181 -13.13 -8.79 -18.43
CA GLY A 181 -14.58 -8.62 -18.32
C GLY A 181 -15.38 -9.40 -19.34
N THR A 182 -16.55 -9.91 -18.95
CA THR A 182 -17.61 -10.31 -19.89
C THR A 182 -18.16 -9.07 -20.62
N ARG A 183 -18.99 -9.27 -21.66
CA ARG A 183 -19.68 -8.15 -22.32
C ARG A 183 -20.41 -7.27 -21.32
N LYS A 184 -21.16 -7.88 -20.38
CA LYS A 184 -21.86 -7.17 -19.29
C LYS A 184 -20.87 -6.39 -18.41
N GLY A 185 -19.75 -6.98 -18.06
CA GLY A 185 -18.69 -6.34 -17.26
C GLY A 185 -18.07 -5.14 -17.97
N ILE A 186 -17.75 -5.27 -19.25
CA ILE A 186 -17.18 -4.19 -20.06
C ILE A 186 -18.14 -2.99 -20.14
N GLU A 187 -19.43 -3.22 -20.39
CA GLU A 187 -20.45 -2.18 -20.40
C GLU A 187 -20.51 -1.41 -19.07
N LEU A 188 -20.32 -2.11 -17.93
CA LEU A 188 -20.30 -1.49 -16.60
C LEU A 188 -19.02 -0.72 -16.29
N ILE A 189 -17.87 -1.15 -16.80
CA ILE A 189 -16.59 -0.42 -16.67
C ILE A 189 -16.63 0.88 -17.49
N ASP A 190 -17.23 0.83 -18.68
CA ASP A 190 -17.24 1.96 -19.63
C ASP A 190 -18.31 3.00 -19.29
N ARG A 191 -19.32 2.68 -18.48
CA ARG A 191 -20.27 3.67 -17.95
C ARG A 191 -19.53 4.68 -17.10
N LYS A 192 -19.62 5.95 -17.47
CA LYS A 192 -19.15 7.05 -16.62
C LYS A 192 -19.94 7.03 -15.31
N PRO A 193 -19.28 7.27 -14.15
CA PRO A 193 -19.95 7.37 -12.86
C PRO A 193 -20.94 8.53 -12.83
#